data_f58cb9b69114fb57639e6ec6c5f7e558
#
_entry.id   f58cb9b69114fb57639e6ec6c5f7e558
#
_cell.length_a   1.000
_cell.length_b   1.000
_cell.length_c   1.000
_cell.angle_alpha   90.00
_cell.angle_beta   90.00
_cell.angle_gamma   90.00
#
_symmetry.space_group_name_H-M   'P 1'
#
loop_
_entity.id
_entity.type
_entity.pdbx_description
1 polymer ?
#
loop_
_entity_poly.entity_id
_entity_poly.type
_entity_poly.pdbx_seq_one_letter_code
_entity_poly.pdbx_strand_id
1 'polypeptide(L)'
;MAAWICATCGVQYPDTDQPPARCPICEDERQYVGWGGQRWTTMAELASERQVVVREEEPDLFGVGVEPAFAIGQRALLVRTPGGNVLWDCVSLLDDAGRARIAELGGIDAVCISHPHFYGVNVEFADAFDARIFLPRADQQWIQRPSPRVELFDDEAEPVPGLTLARIGGHFDGAAVLHWPAGAEGHGALLTGDTITVVPDRDWVSFMWSYPNLIPLDEATVLDIARRAGRFAFDRVYGGWWGRVVVQDGGAAVRRSAERYVARLRGHRPA
;
A
#
# COMPACT_ATOMS: atom_id res chain seq x y z
N MET A 1 -6.00 -27.80 -6.36
CA MET A 1 -6.46 -26.48 -5.87
C MET A 1 -5.27 -25.54 -5.83
N ALA A 2 -5.44 -24.28 -6.17
CA ALA A 2 -4.40 -23.26 -6.12
C ALA A 2 -5.01 -21.93 -5.63
N ALA A 3 -4.25 -21.13 -4.89
CA ALA A 3 -4.59 -19.77 -4.56
C ALA A 3 -4.22 -18.89 -5.77
N TRP A 4 -5.24 -18.48 -6.54
CA TRP A 4 -5.06 -17.73 -7.77
C TRP A 4 -4.71 -16.28 -7.50
N ILE A 5 -3.83 -15.71 -8.31
CA ILE A 5 -3.40 -14.31 -8.24
C ILE A 5 -3.83 -13.59 -9.52
N CYS A 6 -4.53 -12.48 -9.37
CA CYS A 6 -4.92 -11.64 -10.51
C CYS A 6 -3.67 -11.03 -11.16
N ALA A 7 -3.47 -11.26 -12.46
CA ALA A 7 -2.29 -10.76 -13.16
C ALA A 7 -2.30 -9.23 -13.37
N THR A 8 -3.43 -8.55 -13.16
CA THR A 8 -3.54 -7.09 -13.30
C THR A 8 -3.26 -6.37 -11.97
N CYS A 9 -3.96 -6.70 -10.87
CA CYS A 9 -3.76 -6.02 -9.59
C CYS A 9 -2.84 -6.78 -8.61
N GLY A 10 -2.56 -8.07 -8.85
CA GLY A 10 -1.71 -8.87 -7.98
C GLY A 10 -2.36 -9.43 -6.73
N VAL A 11 -3.67 -9.23 -6.55
CA VAL A 11 -4.41 -9.71 -5.39
C VAL A 11 -4.68 -11.21 -5.48
N GLN A 12 -4.48 -11.91 -4.37
CA GLN A 12 -4.67 -13.35 -4.25
C GLN A 12 -6.10 -13.70 -3.81
N TYR A 13 -6.59 -14.81 -4.35
CA TYR A 13 -7.92 -15.39 -4.14
C TYR A 13 -7.84 -16.72 -3.38
N PRO A 14 -8.94 -17.25 -2.84
CA PRO A 14 -8.96 -18.56 -2.17
C PRO A 14 -8.51 -19.70 -3.07
N ASP A 15 -8.09 -20.80 -2.43
CA ASP A 15 -7.75 -22.04 -3.13
C ASP A 15 -8.96 -22.65 -3.83
N THR A 16 -8.88 -22.77 -5.15
CA THR A 16 -9.92 -23.41 -6.00
C THR A 16 -9.29 -24.20 -7.12
N ASP A 17 -10.04 -25.13 -7.72
CA ASP A 17 -9.55 -25.93 -8.85
C ASP A 17 -9.45 -25.11 -10.14
N GLN A 18 -10.25 -24.07 -10.29
CA GLN A 18 -10.26 -23.17 -11.43
C GLN A 18 -10.13 -21.72 -10.96
N PRO A 19 -9.50 -20.83 -11.74
CA PRO A 19 -9.44 -19.43 -11.38
C PRO A 19 -10.83 -18.80 -11.32
N PRO A 20 -11.02 -17.72 -10.53
CA PRO A 20 -12.25 -16.95 -10.55
C PRO A 20 -12.59 -16.44 -11.95
N ALA A 21 -13.89 -16.33 -12.25
CA ALA A 21 -14.34 -15.82 -13.56
C ALA A 21 -13.93 -14.34 -13.78
N ARG A 22 -13.82 -13.57 -12.68
CA ARG A 22 -13.53 -12.13 -12.71
C ARG A 22 -12.84 -11.67 -11.43
N CYS A 23 -12.20 -10.50 -11.50
CA CYS A 23 -11.63 -9.79 -10.36
C CYS A 23 -12.44 -8.51 -10.08
N PRO A 24 -13.30 -8.48 -9.05
CA PRO A 24 -14.10 -7.30 -8.72
C PRO A 24 -13.25 -6.04 -8.48
N ILE A 25 -12.02 -6.20 -7.97
CA ILE A 25 -11.09 -5.07 -7.76
C ILE A 25 -10.66 -4.45 -9.11
N CYS A 26 -10.43 -5.27 -10.15
CA CYS A 26 -10.06 -4.77 -11.48
C CYS A 26 -11.26 -4.28 -12.28
N GLU A 27 -12.48 -4.74 -11.99
CA GLU A 27 -13.72 -4.28 -12.62
C GLU A 27 -14.22 -2.96 -12.04
N ASP A 28 -13.71 -2.55 -10.88
CA ASP A 28 -13.98 -1.23 -10.32
C ASP A 28 -13.32 -0.13 -11.16
N GLU A 29 -13.95 1.04 -11.28
CA GLU A 29 -13.46 2.15 -12.12
C GLU A 29 -12.12 2.74 -11.69
N ARG A 30 -11.63 2.40 -10.48
CA ARG A 30 -10.30 2.78 -9.98
C ARG A 30 -9.18 1.96 -10.59
N GLN A 31 -9.53 0.85 -11.26
CA GLN A 31 -8.60 -0.06 -11.92
C GLN A 31 -9.12 -0.38 -13.33
N TYR A 32 -8.64 -1.42 -13.99
CA TYR A 32 -9.09 -1.85 -15.31
C TYR A 32 -8.91 -3.37 -15.51
N VAL A 33 -9.70 -3.92 -16.41
CA VAL A 33 -9.44 -5.24 -17.01
C VAL A 33 -8.82 -5.01 -18.38
N GLY A 34 -7.62 -5.57 -18.62
CA GLY A 34 -6.91 -5.39 -19.87
C GLY A 34 -7.68 -5.91 -21.09
N TRP A 35 -7.34 -5.45 -22.30
CA TRP A 35 -7.98 -5.85 -23.58
C TRP A 35 -7.98 -7.35 -23.84
N GLY A 36 -6.99 -8.09 -23.29
CA GLY A 36 -6.93 -9.55 -23.38
C GLY A 36 -7.83 -10.29 -22.39
N GLY A 37 -8.68 -9.57 -21.64
CA GLY A 37 -9.53 -10.11 -20.59
C GLY A 37 -8.77 -10.40 -19.29
N GLN A 38 -9.48 -11.00 -18.33
CA GLN A 38 -8.94 -11.37 -17.03
C GLN A 38 -7.92 -12.51 -17.18
N ARG A 39 -6.77 -12.36 -16.51
CA ARG A 39 -5.71 -13.38 -16.46
C ARG A 39 -5.32 -13.68 -15.02
N TRP A 40 -4.93 -14.92 -14.80
CA TRP A 40 -4.58 -15.45 -13.49
C TRP A 40 -3.24 -16.16 -13.54
N THR A 41 -2.57 -16.20 -12.41
CA THR A 41 -1.34 -16.97 -12.15
C THR A 41 -1.36 -17.51 -10.73
N THR A 42 -0.30 -18.21 -10.34
CA THR A 42 -0.09 -18.75 -8.99
C THR A 42 1.25 -18.28 -8.44
N MET A 43 1.46 -18.39 -7.12
CA MET A 43 2.78 -18.09 -6.54
C MET A 43 3.88 -18.99 -7.12
N ALA A 44 3.58 -20.28 -7.37
CA ALA A 44 4.56 -21.20 -7.95
C ALA A 44 4.98 -20.79 -9.37
N GLU A 45 4.05 -20.35 -10.20
CA GLU A 45 4.36 -19.82 -11.53
C GLU A 45 5.15 -18.50 -11.43
N LEU A 46 4.77 -17.59 -10.55
CA LEU A 46 5.50 -16.34 -10.35
C LEU A 46 6.94 -16.59 -9.87
N ALA A 47 7.15 -17.51 -8.92
CA ALA A 47 8.46 -17.84 -8.40
C ALA A 47 9.38 -18.51 -9.42
N SER A 48 8.84 -19.06 -10.53
CA SER A 48 9.67 -19.62 -11.61
C SER A 48 10.34 -18.55 -12.49
N GLU A 49 9.84 -17.32 -12.47
CA GLU A 49 10.30 -16.22 -13.34
C GLU A 49 10.69 -14.96 -12.56
N ARG A 50 10.37 -14.90 -11.28
CA ARG A 50 10.51 -13.71 -10.43
C ARG A 50 11.01 -14.07 -9.06
N GLN A 51 11.59 -13.09 -8.39
CA GLN A 51 12.08 -13.22 -7.02
C GLN A 51 11.65 -12.04 -6.16
N VAL A 52 11.53 -12.27 -4.85
CA VAL A 52 11.39 -11.20 -3.87
C VAL A 52 12.75 -10.53 -3.66
N VAL A 53 12.75 -9.20 -3.66
CA VAL A 53 13.93 -8.40 -3.33
C VAL A 53 13.65 -7.57 -2.09
N VAL A 54 14.61 -7.51 -1.18
CA VAL A 54 14.52 -6.71 0.05
C VAL A 54 15.70 -5.74 0.08
N ARG A 55 15.42 -4.44 0.15
CA ARG A 55 16.43 -3.37 0.11
C ARG A 55 16.20 -2.40 1.25
N GLU A 56 17.27 -1.95 1.89
CA GLU A 56 17.19 -0.89 2.90
C GLU A 56 16.85 0.45 2.23
N GLU A 57 15.87 1.15 2.78
CA GLU A 57 15.44 2.51 2.38
C GLU A 57 16.01 3.56 3.35
N GLU A 58 15.98 3.28 4.64
CA GLU A 58 16.64 3.99 5.73
C GLU A 58 16.82 3.04 6.93
N PRO A 59 17.55 3.41 7.98
CA PRO A 59 17.65 2.58 9.18
C PRO A 59 16.28 2.13 9.68
N ASP A 60 16.13 0.81 9.88
CA ASP A 60 14.88 0.15 10.32
C ASP A 60 13.70 0.21 9.33
N LEU A 61 13.92 0.63 8.08
CA LEU A 61 12.93 0.56 7.01
C LEU A 61 13.49 -0.19 5.79
N PHE A 62 12.79 -1.24 5.36
CA PHE A 62 13.19 -2.06 4.22
C PHE A 62 12.06 -2.14 3.19
N GLY A 63 12.36 -1.81 1.94
CA GLY A 63 11.46 -2.05 0.82
C GLY A 63 11.45 -3.53 0.45
N VAL A 64 10.27 -4.08 0.23
CA VAL A 64 10.05 -5.45 -0.25
C VAL A 64 9.35 -5.37 -1.60
N GLY A 65 9.97 -5.88 -2.65
CA GLY A 65 9.44 -5.83 -4.01
C GLY A 65 9.57 -7.15 -4.74
N VAL A 66 9.05 -7.21 -5.97
CA VAL A 66 9.15 -8.38 -6.86
C VAL A 66 9.90 -7.98 -8.12
N GLU A 67 10.92 -8.74 -8.51
CA GLU A 67 11.71 -8.51 -9.72
C GLU A 67 11.81 -9.77 -10.59
N PRO A 68 11.59 -9.63 -11.93
CA PRO A 68 11.00 -8.49 -12.64
C PRO A 68 9.63 -8.06 -12.09
N ALA A 69 9.26 -6.79 -12.25
CA ALA A 69 8.00 -6.26 -11.73
C ALA A 69 6.78 -7.07 -12.20
N PHE A 70 5.79 -7.24 -11.32
CA PHE A 70 4.55 -7.95 -11.61
C PHE A 70 3.34 -7.07 -11.24
N ALA A 71 2.22 -7.28 -11.94
CA ALA A 71 0.98 -6.53 -11.76
C ALA A 71 1.23 -5.01 -11.85
N ILE A 72 0.88 -4.24 -10.83
CA ILE A 72 1.10 -2.80 -10.77
C ILE A 72 2.51 -2.41 -10.29
N GLY A 73 3.34 -3.39 -9.94
CA GLY A 73 4.77 -3.18 -9.61
C GLY A 73 5.02 -2.43 -8.31
N GLN A 74 4.08 -2.47 -7.37
CA GLN A 74 4.20 -1.83 -6.08
C GLN A 74 5.33 -2.44 -5.23
N ARG A 75 5.77 -1.65 -4.23
CA ARG A 75 6.68 -2.04 -3.18
C ARG A 75 5.96 -2.00 -1.83
N ALA A 76 6.12 -3.03 -1.01
CA ALA A 76 5.79 -3.02 0.41
C ALA A 76 6.95 -2.44 1.23
N LEU A 77 6.69 -2.06 2.48
CA LEU A 77 7.69 -1.52 3.40
C LEU A 77 7.65 -2.28 4.73
N LEU A 78 8.76 -2.91 5.10
CA LEU A 78 8.95 -3.50 6.41
C LEU A 78 9.52 -2.46 7.36
N VAL A 79 8.70 -1.99 8.29
CA VAL A 79 9.09 -1.07 9.37
C VAL A 79 9.47 -1.91 10.58
N ARG A 80 10.69 -1.73 11.11
CA ARG A 80 11.16 -2.38 12.33
C ARG A 80 11.08 -1.41 13.50
N THR A 81 10.53 -1.86 14.60
CA THR A 81 10.47 -1.08 15.84
C THR A 81 10.77 -1.94 17.07
N PRO A 82 11.14 -1.35 18.21
CA PRO A 82 11.26 -2.11 19.45
C PRO A 82 9.94 -2.78 19.90
N GLY A 83 8.79 -2.28 19.43
CA GLY A 83 7.47 -2.80 19.75
C GLY A 83 7.00 -3.92 18.82
N GLY A 84 7.74 -4.23 17.74
CA GLY A 84 7.41 -5.22 16.72
C GLY A 84 7.60 -4.68 15.30
N ASN A 85 7.54 -5.58 14.32
CA ASN A 85 7.74 -5.26 12.91
C ASN A 85 6.41 -5.24 12.14
N VAL A 86 6.22 -4.21 11.32
CA VAL A 86 5.02 -4.06 10.48
C VAL A 86 5.39 -4.11 9.01
N LEU A 87 4.74 -5.00 8.26
CA LEU A 87 4.74 -4.92 6.80
C LEU A 87 3.61 -3.98 6.37
N TRP A 88 3.98 -2.85 5.82
CA TRP A 88 3.07 -1.88 5.23
C TRP A 88 2.89 -2.17 3.74
N ASP A 89 1.64 -2.41 3.33
CA ASP A 89 1.26 -2.89 2.01
C ASP A 89 1.83 -4.29 1.71
N CYS A 90 1.47 -4.85 0.55
CA CYS A 90 1.89 -6.19 0.20
C CYS A 90 2.22 -6.31 -1.29
N VAL A 91 3.08 -7.25 -1.60
CA VAL A 91 3.43 -7.66 -2.97
C VAL A 91 2.77 -8.99 -3.32
N SER A 92 2.90 -9.42 -4.56
CA SER A 92 2.18 -10.59 -5.10
C SER A 92 2.98 -11.90 -5.02
N LEU A 93 4.13 -11.89 -4.37
CA LEU A 93 4.99 -13.06 -4.24
C LEU A 93 5.66 -13.06 -2.86
N LEU A 94 5.74 -14.23 -2.24
CA LEU A 94 6.64 -14.55 -1.12
C LEU A 94 7.35 -15.85 -1.47
N ASP A 95 8.60 -15.76 -1.91
CA ASP A 95 9.48 -16.90 -2.15
C ASP A 95 10.32 -17.25 -0.91
N ASP A 96 11.01 -18.39 -0.95
CA ASP A 96 11.83 -18.85 0.18
C ASP A 96 12.96 -17.88 0.55
N ALA A 97 13.56 -17.22 -0.46
CA ALA A 97 14.64 -16.27 -0.25
C ALA A 97 14.13 -14.99 0.43
N GLY A 98 13.01 -14.45 -0.03
CA GLY A 98 12.33 -13.31 0.57
C GLY A 98 11.88 -13.60 2.00
N ARG A 99 11.29 -14.79 2.22
CA ARG A 99 10.91 -15.25 3.56
C ARG A 99 12.11 -15.34 4.50
N ALA A 100 13.20 -15.95 4.06
CA ALA A 100 14.42 -16.06 4.87
C ALA A 100 14.99 -14.67 5.20
N ARG A 101 15.06 -13.76 4.21
CA ARG A 101 15.57 -12.42 4.42
C ARG A 101 14.73 -11.60 5.40
N ILE A 102 13.40 -11.68 5.32
CA ILE A 102 12.48 -11.02 6.26
C ILE A 102 12.63 -11.64 7.67
N ALA A 103 12.80 -12.96 7.77
CA ALA A 103 13.07 -13.62 9.05
C ALA A 103 14.37 -13.14 9.71
N GLU A 104 15.47 -12.95 8.94
CA GLU A 104 16.73 -12.37 9.43
C GLU A 104 16.55 -10.94 9.96
N LEU A 105 15.57 -10.18 9.43
CA LEU A 105 15.23 -8.83 9.88
C LEU A 105 14.30 -8.82 11.11
N GLY A 106 13.94 -10.01 11.63
CA GLY A 106 13.10 -10.18 12.82
C GLY A 106 11.67 -10.60 12.54
N GLY A 107 11.32 -10.92 11.30
CA GLY A 107 9.97 -11.35 10.91
C GLY A 107 8.96 -10.21 10.80
N ILE A 108 7.66 -10.57 10.86
CA ILE A 108 6.53 -9.64 10.76
C ILE A 108 5.55 -9.96 11.91
N ASP A 109 5.18 -8.96 12.70
CA ASP A 109 4.16 -9.07 13.76
C ASP A 109 2.76 -8.63 13.26
N ALA A 110 2.74 -7.69 12.31
CA ALA A 110 1.51 -7.25 11.67
C ALA A 110 1.70 -6.88 10.21
N VAL A 111 0.70 -7.19 9.38
CA VAL A 111 0.56 -6.73 7.99
C VAL A 111 -0.53 -5.66 7.98
N CYS A 112 -0.19 -4.45 7.55
CA CYS A 112 -1.12 -3.32 7.45
C CYS A 112 -1.23 -2.89 5.99
N ILE A 113 -2.44 -2.79 5.46
CA ILE A 113 -2.65 -2.50 4.04
C ILE A 113 -3.34 -1.15 3.86
N SER A 114 -2.81 -0.34 2.95
CA SER A 114 -3.34 0.98 2.66
C SER A 114 -4.71 0.94 1.97
N HIS A 115 -4.91 0.03 1.00
CA HIS A 115 -6.12 -0.07 0.19
C HIS A 115 -6.16 -1.37 -0.64
N PRO A 116 -7.31 -1.75 -1.25
CA PRO A 116 -7.50 -3.05 -1.93
C PRO A 116 -6.52 -3.39 -3.06
N HIS A 117 -5.99 -2.41 -3.80
CA HIS A 117 -5.02 -2.70 -4.87
C HIS A 117 -3.69 -3.27 -4.34
N PHE A 118 -3.39 -3.04 -3.06
CA PHE A 118 -2.14 -3.47 -2.44
C PHE A 118 -2.31 -4.69 -1.51
N TYR A 119 -3.45 -5.38 -1.58
CA TYR A 119 -3.65 -6.61 -0.81
C TYR A 119 -2.62 -7.71 -1.12
N GLY A 120 -2.17 -7.82 -2.38
CA GLY A 120 -1.16 -8.81 -2.78
C GLY A 120 -1.44 -10.21 -2.26
N VAL A 121 -0.40 -10.86 -1.72
CA VAL A 121 -0.50 -12.17 -1.04
C VAL A 121 -0.44 -12.01 0.48
N ASN A 122 -1.20 -11.07 1.05
CA ASN A 122 -1.14 -10.71 2.48
C ASN A 122 -1.34 -11.89 3.43
N VAL A 123 -2.21 -12.85 3.06
CA VAL A 123 -2.45 -14.05 3.87
C VAL A 123 -1.21 -14.94 3.92
N GLU A 124 -0.47 -15.07 2.81
CA GLU A 124 0.77 -15.86 2.80
C GLU A 124 1.85 -15.23 3.69
N PHE A 125 2.00 -13.90 3.66
CA PHE A 125 2.90 -13.21 4.57
C PHE A 125 2.49 -13.39 6.03
N ALA A 126 1.20 -13.23 6.32
CA ALA A 126 0.68 -13.39 7.67
C ALA A 126 0.83 -14.82 8.20
N ASP A 127 0.57 -15.83 7.36
CA ASP A 127 0.72 -17.23 7.75
C ASP A 127 2.20 -17.61 7.94
N ALA A 128 3.09 -17.10 7.09
CA ALA A 128 4.53 -17.39 7.17
C ALA A 128 5.20 -16.87 8.45
N PHE A 129 4.67 -15.79 9.06
CA PHE A 129 5.28 -15.12 10.21
C PHE A 129 4.35 -15.10 11.45
N ASP A 130 3.23 -15.80 11.42
CA ASP A 130 2.20 -15.79 12.48
C ASP A 130 1.68 -14.36 12.80
N ALA A 131 1.59 -13.51 11.78
CA ALA A 131 1.24 -12.10 11.89
C ALA A 131 -0.28 -11.87 11.82
N ARG A 132 -0.74 -10.75 12.41
CA ARG A 132 -2.11 -10.23 12.24
C ARG A 132 -2.20 -9.40 10.96
N ILE A 133 -3.38 -9.29 10.35
CA ILE A 133 -3.63 -8.47 9.16
C ILE A 133 -4.62 -7.37 9.53
N PHE A 134 -4.21 -6.11 9.44
CA PHE A 134 -5.09 -4.96 9.70
C PHE A 134 -5.63 -4.40 8.40
N LEU A 135 -6.97 -4.42 8.26
CA LEU A 135 -7.68 -3.87 7.11
C LEU A 135 -8.76 -2.88 7.57
N PRO A 136 -8.98 -1.77 6.84
CA PRO A 136 -10.09 -0.86 7.14
C PRO A 136 -11.44 -1.54 6.96
N ARG A 137 -12.34 -1.42 7.95
CA ARG A 137 -13.70 -1.96 7.86
C ARG A 137 -14.48 -1.38 6.69
N ALA A 138 -14.24 -0.14 6.32
CA ALA A 138 -14.88 0.50 5.19
C ALA A 138 -14.59 -0.20 3.85
N ASP A 139 -13.45 -0.94 3.76
CA ASP A 139 -13.05 -1.68 2.56
C ASP A 139 -13.26 -3.19 2.67
N GLN A 140 -13.98 -3.69 3.70
CA GLN A 140 -14.16 -5.14 3.92
C GLN A 140 -14.79 -5.87 2.73
N GLN A 141 -15.61 -5.21 1.92
CA GLN A 141 -16.22 -5.79 0.71
C GLN A 141 -15.19 -6.20 -0.35
N TRP A 142 -13.99 -5.64 -0.31
CA TRP A 142 -12.90 -5.92 -1.23
C TRP A 142 -12.00 -7.08 -0.80
N ILE A 143 -12.25 -7.68 0.38
CA ILE A 143 -11.46 -8.82 0.86
C ILE A 143 -11.84 -10.05 0.04
N GLN A 144 -10.95 -10.46 -0.87
CA GLN A 144 -11.19 -11.60 -1.76
C GLN A 144 -10.77 -12.93 -1.13
N ARG A 145 -9.72 -12.95 -0.30
CA ARG A 145 -9.25 -14.13 0.44
C ARG A 145 -9.45 -13.92 1.95
N PRO A 146 -10.53 -14.45 2.52
CA PRO A 146 -10.76 -14.39 3.97
C PRO A 146 -9.67 -15.13 4.75
N SER A 147 -9.31 -14.60 5.92
CA SER A 147 -8.40 -15.24 6.87
C SER A 147 -8.82 -14.92 8.30
N PRO A 148 -8.69 -15.87 9.27
CA PRO A 148 -8.93 -15.60 10.68
C PRO A 148 -7.93 -14.59 11.28
N ARG A 149 -6.83 -14.26 10.57
CA ARG A 149 -5.84 -13.28 10.98
C ARG A 149 -6.25 -11.85 10.69
N VAL A 150 -7.37 -11.64 9.97
CA VAL A 150 -7.85 -10.30 9.61
C VAL A 150 -8.54 -9.66 10.81
N GLU A 151 -8.01 -8.51 11.20
CA GLU A 151 -8.59 -7.58 12.18
C GLU A 151 -9.06 -6.33 11.44
N LEU A 152 -10.37 -6.04 11.56
CA LEU A 152 -10.95 -4.85 10.93
C LEU A 152 -10.90 -3.68 11.91
N PHE A 153 -10.36 -2.55 11.47
CA PHE A 153 -10.37 -1.30 12.23
C PHE A 153 -11.26 -0.24 11.56
N ASP A 154 -11.72 0.73 12.33
CA ASP A 154 -12.62 1.79 11.85
C ASP A 154 -11.83 3.05 11.45
N ASP A 155 -11.38 3.85 12.41
CA ASP A 155 -10.67 5.09 12.13
C ASP A 155 -9.15 4.99 12.38
N GLU A 156 -8.76 4.35 13.50
CA GLU A 156 -7.34 4.19 13.87
C GLU A 156 -7.11 2.84 14.54
N ALA A 157 -5.88 2.33 14.40
CA ALA A 157 -5.36 1.18 15.12
C ALA A 157 -3.87 1.39 15.45
N GLU A 158 -3.41 0.72 16.49
CA GLU A 158 -2.00 0.60 16.84
C GLU A 158 -1.57 -0.86 16.59
N PRO A 159 -1.08 -1.19 15.38
CA PRO A 159 -0.74 -2.59 15.04
C PRO A 159 0.38 -3.15 15.90
N VAL A 160 1.34 -2.31 16.25
CA VAL A 160 2.39 -2.56 17.25
C VAL A 160 2.67 -1.25 17.99
N PRO A 161 3.20 -1.29 19.23
CA PRO A 161 3.49 -0.09 20.00
C PRO A 161 4.36 0.92 19.24
N GLY A 162 3.89 2.17 19.17
CA GLY A 162 4.59 3.28 18.55
C GLY A 162 4.32 3.49 17.05
N LEU A 163 3.46 2.69 16.42
CA LEU A 163 3.00 2.91 15.04
C LEU A 163 1.50 3.19 15.03
N THR A 164 1.08 4.22 14.32
CA THR A 164 -0.35 4.54 14.14
C THR A 164 -0.80 4.25 12.72
N LEU A 165 -1.74 3.34 12.58
CA LEU A 165 -2.48 3.08 11.34
C LEU A 165 -3.74 3.93 11.35
N ALA A 166 -3.94 4.78 10.34
CA ALA A 166 -5.06 5.72 10.31
C ALA A 166 -5.78 5.72 8.97
N ARG A 167 -7.10 5.57 9.00
CA ARG A 167 -7.96 5.75 7.83
C ARG A 167 -8.07 7.23 7.49
N ILE A 168 -7.72 7.60 6.27
CA ILE A 168 -7.86 8.97 5.77
C ILE A 168 -8.79 9.09 4.56
N GLY A 169 -9.16 7.96 3.95
CA GLY A 169 -10.10 7.91 2.82
C GLY A 169 -9.52 8.41 1.49
N GLY A 170 -10.38 8.77 0.58
CA GLY A 170 -10.05 9.34 -0.74
C GLY A 170 -10.00 8.29 -1.84
N HIS A 171 -8.85 7.70 -2.12
CA HIS A 171 -8.70 6.71 -3.19
C HIS A 171 -9.63 5.49 -3.02
N PHE A 172 -9.82 5.02 -1.79
CA PHE A 172 -10.88 4.12 -1.32
C PHE A 172 -11.48 4.69 -0.05
N ASP A 173 -12.69 4.25 0.31
CA ASP A 173 -13.36 4.72 1.53
C ASP A 173 -12.55 4.38 2.78
N GLY A 174 -11.88 3.21 2.77
CA GLY A 174 -11.00 2.77 3.83
C GLY A 174 -9.53 3.14 3.64
N ALA A 175 -9.16 3.87 2.57
CA ALA A 175 -7.76 4.15 2.31
C ALA A 175 -7.05 4.73 3.54
N ALA A 176 -5.91 4.12 3.90
CA ALA A 176 -5.20 4.37 5.14
C ALA A 176 -3.75 4.81 4.92
N VAL A 177 -3.14 5.33 5.97
CA VAL A 177 -1.71 5.65 6.07
C VAL A 177 -1.13 5.02 7.33
N LEU A 178 0.17 4.74 7.33
CA LEU A 178 0.90 4.33 8.52
C LEU A 178 1.85 5.47 8.93
N HIS A 179 1.67 5.96 10.15
CA HIS A 179 2.57 6.95 10.76
C HIS A 179 3.62 6.26 11.61
N TRP A 180 4.89 6.55 11.32
CA TRP A 180 6.07 6.07 12.02
C TRP A 180 6.86 7.25 12.61
N PRO A 181 6.63 7.60 13.90
CA PRO A 181 7.27 8.77 14.54
C PRO A 181 8.80 8.69 14.60
N ALA A 182 9.37 7.47 14.71
CA ALA A 182 10.82 7.29 14.77
C ALA A 182 11.52 7.34 13.42
N GLY A 183 10.76 7.28 12.30
CA GLY A 183 11.30 7.40 10.96
C GLY A 183 11.88 8.78 10.67
N ALA A 184 12.58 8.92 9.53
CA ALA A 184 13.23 10.16 9.15
C ALA A 184 14.11 10.72 10.28
N GLU A 185 14.97 9.86 10.88
CA GLU A 185 15.89 10.25 11.96
C GLU A 185 15.16 10.83 13.20
N GLY A 186 13.91 10.38 13.45
CA GLY A 186 13.08 10.86 14.56
C GLY A 186 12.20 12.08 14.22
N HIS A 187 12.23 12.54 12.96
CA HIS A 187 11.36 13.63 12.49
C HIS A 187 9.99 13.14 11.99
N GLY A 188 9.79 11.82 11.98
CA GLY A 188 8.57 11.13 11.57
C GLY A 188 8.50 10.84 10.07
N ALA A 189 7.91 9.70 9.73
CA ALA A 189 7.61 9.29 8.36
C ALA A 189 6.13 8.92 8.23
N LEU A 190 5.55 9.22 7.06
CA LEU A 190 4.21 8.81 6.68
C LEU A 190 4.29 7.88 5.47
N LEU A 191 3.78 6.65 5.60
CA LEU A 191 3.69 5.66 4.54
C LEU A 191 2.27 5.70 3.99
N THR A 192 2.08 5.94 2.68
CA THR A 192 0.81 6.51 2.19
C THR A 192 0.05 5.70 1.15
N GLY A 193 0.65 4.68 0.54
CA GLY A 193 0.01 3.98 -0.59
C GLY A 193 -0.40 4.97 -1.70
N ASP A 194 -1.64 4.81 -2.22
CA ASP A 194 -2.15 5.61 -3.34
C ASP A 194 -2.99 6.82 -2.93
N THR A 195 -3.42 6.90 -1.68
CA THR A 195 -4.25 8.04 -1.26
C THR A 195 -3.47 9.36 -1.24
N ILE A 196 -2.14 9.30 -1.00
CA ILE A 196 -1.18 10.39 -1.17
C ILE A 196 0.00 9.83 -1.96
N THR A 197 0.00 9.97 -3.28
CA THR A 197 1.05 9.42 -4.14
C THR A 197 2.19 10.38 -4.34
N VAL A 198 3.43 9.94 -4.10
CA VAL A 198 4.63 10.70 -4.44
C VAL A 198 4.84 10.69 -5.95
N VAL A 199 4.83 11.86 -6.57
CA VAL A 199 4.98 12.04 -8.03
C VAL A 199 6.46 12.10 -8.46
N PRO A 200 6.79 12.09 -9.78
CA PRO A 200 8.18 12.19 -10.26
C PRO A 200 8.95 13.41 -9.74
N ASP A 201 8.30 14.55 -9.59
CA ASP A 201 8.82 15.71 -8.88
C ASP A 201 8.69 15.47 -7.37
N ARG A 202 9.79 15.09 -6.73
CA ARG A 202 9.84 14.58 -5.34
C ARG A 202 9.49 15.62 -4.26
N ASP A 203 9.32 16.88 -4.64
CA ASP A 203 8.84 17.93 -3.73
C ASP A 203 7.32 17.96 -3.62
N TRP A 204 6.62 17.07 -4.38
CA TRP A 204 5.18 17.09 -4.52
C TRP A 204 4.56 15.70 -4.38
N VAL A 205 3.28 15.70 -4.00
CA VAL A 205 2.40 14.54 -4.02
C VAL A 205 1.16 14.80 -4.89
N SER A 206 0.38 13.77 -5.16
CA SER A 206 -0.91 13.87 -5.86
C SER A 206 -1.95 12.96 -5.24
N PHE A 207 -3.20 13.18 -5.65
CA PHE A 207 -4.40 12.53 -5.13
C PHE A 207 -5.30 12.16 -6.30
N MET A 208 -5.68 10.89 -6.43
CA MET A 208 -6.53 10.45 -7.54
C MET A 208 -7.58 9.45 -7.07
N TRP A 209 -8.74 9.51 -7.69
CA TRP A 209 -9.72 8.44 -7.62
C TRP A 209 -9.20 7.21 -8.38
N SER A 210 -8.76 7.39 -9.62
CA SER A 210 -8.15 6.34 -10.44
C SER A 210 -6.87 6.83 -11.10
N TYR A 211 -5.75 6.17 -10.83
CA TYR A 211 -4.49 6.45 -11.52
C TYR A 211 -4.47 5.92 -12.96
N PRO A 212 -4.87 4.65 -13.25
CA PRO A 212 -4.85 4.14 -14.61
C PRO A 212 -5.80 4.89 -15.54
N ASN A 213 -6.96 5.29 -15.03
CA ASN A 213 -7.99 5.99 -15.82
C ASN A 213 -7.91 7.52 -15.69
N LEU A 214 -6.92 8.05 -14.94
CA LEU A 214 -6.64 9.48 -14.75
C LEU A 214 -7.86 10.25 -14.21
N ILE A 215 -8.68 9.63 -13.36
CA ILE A 215 -9.86 10.26 -12.75
C ILE A 215 -9.41 10.97 -11.47
N PRO A 216 -9.62 12.30 -11.38
CA PRO A 216 -9.26 13.07 -10.20
C PRO A 216 -10.21 12.81 -9.03
N LEU A 217 -9.73 13.09 -7.81
CA LEU A 217 -10.60 13.30 -6.65
C LEU A 217 -11.21 14.71 -6.69
N ASP A 218 -12.34 14.87 -6.01
CA ASP A 218 -12.95 16.18 -5.81
C ASP A 218 -12.19 17.03 -4.76
N GLU A 219 -12.46 18.31 -4.77
CA GLU A 219 -11.82 19.28 -3.89
C GLU A 219 -12.00 18.97 -2.40
N ALA A 220 -13.22 18.66 -1.97
CA ALA A 220 -13.52 18.44 -0.55
C ALA A 220 -12.76 17.23 -0.01
N THR A 221 -12.72 16.16 -0.81
CA THR A 221 -11.98 14.94 -0.49
C THR A 221 -10.47 15.21 -0.38
N VAL A 222 -9.88 15.94 -1.33
CA VAL A 222 -8.43 16.27 -1.29
C VAL A 222 -8.06 17.10 -0.06
N LEU A 223 -8.90 18.10 0.27
CA LEU A 223 -8.67 18.92 1.46
C LEU A 223 -8.85 18.12 2.76
N ASP A 224 -9.79 17.16 2.81
CA ASP A 224 -9.97 16.28 3.97
C ASP A 224 -8.79 15.33 4.16
N ILE A 225 -8.26 14.73 3.08
CA ILE A 225 -7.03 13.93 3.10
C ILE A 225 -5.88 14.73 3.71
N ALA A 226 -5.62 15.93 3.19
CA ALA A 226 -4.53 16.77 3.67
C ALA A 226 -4.71 17.17 5.14
N ARG A 227 -5.94 17.48 5.56
CA ARG A 227 -6.29 17.80 6.95
C ARG A 227 -6.05 16.61 7.88
N ARG A 228 -6.50 15.41 7.49
CA ARG A 228 -6.33 14.17 8.29
C ARG A 228 -4.86 13.77 8.39
N ALA A 229 -4.12 13.80 7.28
CA ALA A 229 -2.69 13.54 7.29
C ALA A 229 -1.92 14.57 8.13
N GLY A 230 -2.32 15.84 8.09
CA GLY A 230 -1.71 16.93 8.85
C GLY A 230 -1.85 16.84 10.38
N ARG A 231 -2.58 15.85 10.91
CA ARG A 231 -2.61 15.55 12.36
C ARG A 231 -1.31 14.90 12.85
N PHE A 232 -0.56 14.30 11.94
CA PHE A 232 0.70 13.63 12.25
C PHE A 232 1.89 14.56 12.00
N ALA A 233 2.91 14.43 12.83
CA ALA A 233 4.19 15.07 12.59
C ALA A 233 5.06 14.15 11.73
N PHE A 234 5.40 14.55 10.52
CA PHE A 234 6.29 13.80 9.64
C PHE A 234 7.04 14.71 8.69
N ASP A 235 8.29 14.36 8.48
CA ASP A 235 9.19 15.06 7.57
C ASP A 235 9.37 14.29 6.25
N ARG A 236 9.15 12.96 6.26
CA ARG A 236 9.32 12.11 5.09
C ARG A 236 8.01 11.44 4.69
N VAL A 237 7.79 11.30 3.36
CA VAL A 237 6.62 10.56 2.83
C VAL A 237 7.11 9.42 1.93
N TYR A 238 6.68 8.21 2.22
CA TYR A 238 6.96 7.02 1.42
C TYR A 238 5.72 6.62 0.61
N GLY A 239 5.80 6.69 -0.72
CA GLY A 239 4.79 6.15 -1.63
C GLY A 239 4.98 4.66 -1.91
N GLY A 240 4.12 4.06 -2.72
CA GLY A 240 4.03 2.62 -3.00
C GLY A 240 5.09 2.05 -3.96
N TRP A 241 6.03 2.84 -4.50
CA TRP A 241 7.02 2.37 -5.49
C TRP A 241 8.44 2.77 -5.14
N TRP A 242 9.40 2.00 -5.65
CA TRP A 242 10.82 2.29 -5.47
C TRP A 242 11.19 3.73 -5.84
N GLY A 243 11.94 4.38 -4.95
CA GLY A 243 12.38 5.75 -5.12
C GLY A 243 11.25 6.80 -5.12
N ARG A 244 10.01 6.49 -4.84
CA ARG A 244 8.91 7.45 -4.66
C ARG A 244 8.87 7.91 -3.20
N VAL A 245 9.77 8.83 -2.87
CA VAL A 245 9.94 9.36 -1.51
C VAL A 245 10.05 10.89 -1.56
N VAL A 246 9.26 11.59 -0.74
CA VAL A 246 9.52 12.98 -0.35
C VAL A 246 10.48 12.92 0.83
N VAL A 247 11.70 13.36 0.67
CA VAL A 247 12.79 13.12 1.64
C VAL A 247 12.83 14.11 2.80
N GLN A 248 12.18 15.28 2.66
CA GLN A 248 12.11 16.32 3.67
C GLN A 248 10.87 17.19 3.47
N ASP A 249 10.45 17.92 4.51
CA ASP A 249 9.28 18.81 4.48
C ASP A 249 7.97 18.11 4.05
N GLY A 250 7.82 16.81 4.36
CA GLY A 250 6.71 15.97 3.91
C GLY A 250 5.34 16.54 4.24
N GLY A 251 5.14 17.03 5.46
CA GLY A 251 3.90 17.67 5.88
C GLY A 251 3.57 18.93 5.07
N ALA A 252 4.59 19.75 4.76
CA ALA A 252 4.43 20.92 3.90
C ALA A 252 4.17 20.50 2.44
N ALA A 253 4.83 19.43 1.95
CA ALA A 253 4.62 18.88 0.61
C ALA A 253 3.17 18.44 0.41
N VAL A 254 2.58 17.70 1.35
CA VAL A 254 1.18 17.27 1.28
C VAL A 254 0.24 18.49 1.23
N ARG A 255 0.43 19.47 2.12
CA ARG A 255 -0.42 20.66 2.18
C ARG A 255 -0.36 21.49 0.90
N ARG A 256 0.85 21.90 0.44
CA ARG A 256 1.00 22.71 -0.79
C ARG A 256 0.52 21.95 -2.04
N SER A 257 0.63 20.62 -2.05
CA SER A 257 0.13 19.78 -3.14
C SER A 257 -1.39 19.78 -3.20
N ALA A 258 -2.07 19.66 -2.06
CA ALA A 258 -3.53 19.75 -1.99
C ALA A 258 -4.03 21.13 -2.46
N GLU A 259 -3.39 22.22 -2.02
CA GLU A 259 -3.71 23.58 -2.45
C GLU A 259 -3.53 23.75 -3.97
N ARG A 260 -2.39 23.26 -4.52
CA ARG A 260 -2.12 23.27 -5.97
C ARG A 260 -3.16 22.46 -6.73
N TYR A 261 -3.50 21.27 -6.26
CA TYR A 261 -4.48 20.38 -6.88
C TYR A 261 -5.86 21.06 -6.96
N VAL A 262 -6.35 21.59 -5.84
CA VAL A 262 -7.62 22.32 -5.76
C VAL A 262 -7.62 23.56 -6.66
N ALA A 263 -6.52 24.33 -6.67
CA ALA A 263 -6.39 25.48 -7.58
C ALA A 263 -6.54 25.07 -9.05
N ARG A 264 -6.02 23.89 -9.45
CA ARG A 264 -6.19 23.36 -10.81
C ARG A 264 -7.62 22.93 -11.10
N LEU A 265 -8.31 22.26 -10.16
CA LEU A 265 -9.73 21.92 -10.31
C LEU A 265 -10.60 23.16 -10.51
N ARG A 266 -10.26 24.26 -9.86
CA ARG A 266 -10.94 25.57 -9.98
C ARG A 266 -10.52 26.36 -11.23
N GLY A 267 -9.63 25.85 -12.07
CA GLY A 267 -9.16 26.52 -13.28
C GLY A 267 -8.13 27.64 -13.04
N HIS A 268 -7.62 27.80 -11.81
CA HIS A 268 -6.59 28.79 -11.53
C HIS A 268 -5.27 28.39 -12.20
N ARG A 269 -4.62 29.35 -12.87
CA ARG A 269 -3.27 29.19 -13.46
C ARG A 269 -2.24 29.86 -12.56
N PRO A 270 -1.00 29.31 -12.46
CA PRO A 270 0.08 30.05 -11.82
C PRO A 270 0.32 31.31 -12.63
N ALA A 271 0.69 32.37 -11.93
CA ALA A 271 1.17 33.60 -12.56
C ALA A 271 2.49 33.35 -13.30
#